data_3b0e3054ed0af05a7459d0b6826ca2fe
#
_entry.id   3b0e3054ed0af05a7459d0b6826ca2fe
#
_cell.length_a   1.000
_cell.length_b   1.000
_cell.length_c   1.000
_cell.angle_alpha   90.00
_cell.angle_beta   90.00
_cell.angle_gamma   90.00
#
_symmetry.space_group_name_H-M   'P 1'
#
loop_
_entity.id
_entity.type
_entity.pdbx_description
1 polymer ?
#
loop_
_entity_poly.entity_id
_entity_poly.type
_entity_poly.pdbx_seq_one_letter_code
_entity_poly.pdbx_strand_id
1 'polypeptide(L)'
;LVDTTTGEVVSDDSGDLLFDLSTAWWDLHREGAPDLYPLNRRNSTDAWDKWIGSQINVGHAVATHSKDPEKAAAAANGVLVGFDVIDTLLARATRMEASREDGLTMLDGPALSAVIAIGQYLCGDKPTGSDIRLFTTVQSYEYGGRQHYPGGEAPSISFWPALARWFRALEGRSGWVGPEERSALGC
;
A
#
# COMPACT_ATOMS: atom_id res chain seq x y z
N LEU A 1 -5.74 -20.04 -0.99
CA LEU A 1 -7.04 -20.39 -1.58
C LEU A 1 -7.11 -21.91 -1.80
N VAL A 2 -8.18 -22.51 -1.35
CA VAL A 2 -8.42 -23.95 -1.50
C VAL A 2 -9.78 -24.16 -2.12
N ASP A 3 -9.87 -25.00 -3.13
CA ASP A 3 -11.15 -25.48 -3.64
C ASP A 3 -11.75 -26.45 -2.61
N THR A 4 -12.86 -26.07 -2.01
CA THR A 4 -13.52 -26.86 -0.98
C THR A 4 -14.19 -28.14 -1.52
N THR A 5 -14.39 -28.23 -2.84
CA THR A 5 -14.98 -29.40 -3.50
C THR A 5 -13.93 -30.50 -3.74
N THR A 6 -12.74 -30.09 -4.17
CA THR A 6 -11.65 -31.02 -4.51
C THR A 6 -10.63 -31.16 -3.38
N GLY A 7 -10.53 -30.17 -2.48
CA GLY A 7 -9.49 -30.04 -1.46
C GLY A 7 -8.14 -29.59 -2.00
N GLU A 8 -8.07 -29.23 -3.27
CA GLU A 8 -6.82 -28.78 -3.91
C GLU A 8 -6.49 -27.34 -3.57
N VAL A 9 -5.19 -27.05 -3.41
CA VAL A 9 -4.69 -25.67 -3.28
C VAL A 9 -4.68 -25.04 -4.67
N VAL A 10 -5.47 -23.99 -4.82
CA VAL A 10 -5.56 -23.22 -6.07
C VAL A 10 -4.44 -22.20 -6.16
N SER A 11 -4.19 -21.45 -5.08
CA SER A 11 -3.06 -20.54 -4.94
C SER A 11 -2.75 -20.30 -3.45
N ASP A 12 -1.48 -20.16 -3.12
CA ASP A 12 -0.96 -19.73 -1.82
C ASP A 12 -0.18 -18.39 -1.90
N ASP A 13 -0.05 -17.84 -3.10
CA ASP A 13 0.54 -16.51 -3.30
C ASP A 13 -0.50 -15.39 -3.08
N SER A 14 -0.20 -14.49 -2.16
CA SER A 14 -1.10 -13.37 -1.84
C SER A 14 -1.23 -12.33 -2.97
N GLY A 15 -0.23 -12.23 -3.84
CA GLY A 15 -0.26 -11.37 -5.01
C GLY A 15 -1.20 -11.92 -6.07
N ASP A 16 -1.08 -13.21 -6.37
CA ASP A 16 -1.98 -13.91 -7.30
C ASP A 16 -3.43 -13.86 -6.82
N LEU A 17 -3.65 -14.09 -5.52
CA LEU A 17 -4.99 -14.01 -4.93
C LEU A 17 -5.62 -12.62 -5.07
N LEU A 18 -4.85 -11.55 -4.83
CA LEU A 18 -5.35 -10.18 -5.01
C LEU A 18 -5.69 -9.90 -6.47
N PHE A 19 -4.84 -10.37 -7.40
CA PHE A 19 -5.08 -10.27 -8.84
C PHE A 19 -6.34 -11.03 -9.26
N ASP A 20 -6.47 -12.29 -8.87
CA ASP A 20 -7.61 -13.15 -9.22
C ASP A 20 -8.92 -12.60 -8.64
N LEU A 21 -8.92 -12.19 -7.37
CA LEU A 21 -10.07 -11.54 -6.74
C LEU A 21 -10.47 -10.25 -7.45
N SER A 22 -9.51 -9.51 -8.00
CA SER A 22 -9.78 -8.24 -8.69
C SER A 22 -10.19 -8.41 -10.15
N THR A 23 -9.91 -9.56 -10.78
CA THR A 23 -10.09 -9.77 -12.22
C THR A 23 -10.98 -10.97 -12.56
N ALA A 24 -10.56 -12.18 -12.21
CA ALA A 24 -11.26 -13.40 -12.60
C ALA A 24 -12.62 -13.56 -11.89
N TRP A 25 -12.76 -12.98 -10.70
CA TRP A 25 -13.98 -13.11 -9.90
C TRP A 25 -14.85 -11.84 -9.92
N TRP A 26 -14.69 -11.03 -10.96
CA TRP A 26 -15.43 -9.78 -11.14
C TRP A 26 -16.96 -9.94 -11.03
N ASP A 27 -17.51 -11.03 -11.57
CA ASP A 27 -18.95 -11.32 -11.54
C ASP A 27 -19.50 -11.60 -10.13
N LEU A 28 -18.62 -11.84 -9.16
CA LEU A 28 -18.98 -12.02 -7.75
C LEU A 28 -18.91 -10.73 -6.94
N HIS A 29 -18.43 -9.64 -7.54
CA HIS A 29 -18.33 -8.37 -6.86
C HIS A 29 -19.74 -7.77 -6.66
N ARG A 30 -19.92 -7.10 -5.52
CA ARG A 30 -21.14 -6.32 -5.29
C ARG A 30 -21.21 -5.17 -6.31
N GLU A 31 -22.42 -4.74 -6.61
CA GLU A 31 -22.64 -3.55 -7.44
C GLU A 31 -21.90 -2.34 -6.85
N GLY A 32 -21.18 -1.59 -7.71
CA GLY A 32 -20.40 -0.43 -7.30
C GLY A 32 -19.08 -0.74 -6.59
N ALA A 33 -18.65 -2.01 -6.57
CA ALA A 33 -17.31 -2.35 -6.08
C ALA A 33 -16.24 -1.61 -6.90
N PRO A 34 -15.15 -1.14 -6.24
CA PRO A 34 -14.07 -0.49 -6.98
C PRO A 34 -13.34 -1.49 -7.89
N ASP A 35 -12.95 -1.04 -9.08
CA ASP A 35 -12.00 -1.75 -9.92
C ASP A 35 -10.60 -1.55 -9.34
N LEU A 36 -10.04 -2.58 -8.71
CA LEU A 36 -8.75 -2.54 -8.05
C LEU A 36 -7.57 -2.83 -8.99
N TYR A 37 -7.87 -3.27 -10.23
CA TYR A 37 -6.84 -3.55 -11.23
C TYR A 37 -7.25 -3.01 -12.62
N PRO A 38 -7.48 -1.70 -12.74
CA PRO A 38 -8.03 -1.09 -13.95
C PRO A 38 -7.05 -1.21 -15.12
N LEU A 39 -7.58 -1.54 -16.30
CA LEU A 39 -6.81 -1.85 -17.51
C LEU A 39 -5.76 -0.76 -17.86
N ASN A 40 -6.13 0.50 -17.72
CA ASN A 40 -5.27 1.64 -18.03
C ASN A 40 -4.22 1.96 -16.95
N ARG A 41 -4.20 1.21 -15.84
CA ARG A 41 -3.27 1.39 -14.71
C ARG A 41 -2.46 0.11 -14.39
N ARG A 42 -2.64 -0.97 -15.12
CA ARG A 42 -1.99 -2.27 -14.85
C ARG A 42 -0.49 -2.15 -14.66
N ASN A 43 0.21 -1.54 -15.61
CA ASN A 43 1.67 -1.39 -15.52
C ASN A 43 2.12 -0.63 -14.27
N SER A 44 1.37 0.41 -13.88
CA SER A 44 1.67 1.18 -12.66
C SER A 44 1.37 0.37 -11.41
N THR A 45 0.25 -0.36 -11.39
CA THR A 45 -0.15 -1.24 -10.29
C THR A 45 0.89 -2.34 -10.09
N ASP A 46 1.30 -3.04 -11.15
CA ASP A 46 2.31 -4.11 -11.09
C ASP A 46 3.66 -3.60 -10.57
N ALA A 47 4.08 -2.42 -11.04
CA ALA A 47 5.33 -1.83 -10.60
C ALA A 47 5.31 -1.44 -9.12
N TRP A 48 4.20 -0.85 -8.67
CA TRP A 48 3.99 -0.54 -7.26
C TRP A 48 3.92 -1.79 -6.40
N ASP A 49 3.16 -2.81 -6.82
CA ASP A 49 3.02 -4.07 -6.09
C ASP A 49 4.36 -4.76 -5.90
N LYS A 50 5.18 -4.80 -6.95
CA LYS A 50 6.52 -5.37 -6.88
C LYS A 50 7.41 -4.58 -5.91
N TRP A 51 7.38 -3.25 -5.98
CA TRP A 51 8.21 -2.40 -5.13
C TRP A 51 7.75 -2.45 -3.67
N ILE A 52 6.45 -2.29 -3.39
CA ILE A 52 5.87 -2.38 -2.05
C ILE A 52 6.15 -3.75 -1.45
N GLY A 53 5.90 -4.81 -2.21
CA GLY A 53 6.15 -6.18 -1.76
C GLY A 53 7.57 -6.39 -1.29
N SER A 54 8.55 -5.99 -2.10
CA SER A 54 9.97 -6.20 -1.81
C SER A 54 10.53 -5.25 -0.75
N GLN A 55 10.17 -3.98 -0.77
CA GLN A 55 10.78 -2.95 0.09
C GLN A 55 10.00 -2.74 1.40
N ILE A 56 8.68 -2.80 1.35
CA ILE A 56 7.83 -2.45 2.49
C ILE A 56 7.33 -3.71 3.21
N ASN A 57 6.62 -4.60 2.52
CA ASN A 57 5.95 -5.72 3.18
C ASN A 57 6.96 -6.73 3.74
N VAL A 58 7.91 -7.18 2.90
CA VAL A 58 8.98 -8.10 3.34
C VAL A 58 9.87 -7.40 4.37
N GLY A 59 10.21 -6.12 4.14
CA GLY A 59 11.00 -5.33 5.08
C GLY A 59 10.35 -5.25 6.46
N HIS A 60 9.03 -4.94 6.51
CA HIS A 60 8.28 -4.88 7.77
C HIS A 60 8.25 -6.24 8.49
N ALA A 61 8.00 -7.32 7.76
CA ALA A 61 8.00 -8.67 8.33
C ALA A 61 9.38 -9.05 8.90
N VAL A 62 10.46 -8.73 8.19
CA VAL A 62 11.83 -8.98 8.66
C VAL A 62 12.18 -8.11 9.86
N ALA A 63 11.82 -6.82 9.84
CA ALA A 63 12.05 -5.88 10.93
C ALA A 63 11.40 -6.34 12.25
N THR A 64 10.21 -6.93 12.17
CA THR A 64 9.41 -7.32 13.34
C THR A 64 9.66 -8.75 13.81
N HIS A 65 10.07 -9.68 12.95
CA HIS A 65 10.14 -11.10 13.28
C HIS A 65 11.55 -11.73 13.16
N SER A 66 12.52 -11.01 12.57
CA SER A 66 13.88 -11.58 12.43
C SER A 66 14.54 -11.74 13.79
N LYS A 67 15.18 -12.91 13.99
CA LYS A 67 16.04 -13.17 15.15
C LYS A 67 17.45 -12.62 14.99
N ASP A 68 17.81 -12.19 13.78
CA ASP A 68 19.09 -11.57 13.46
C ASP A 68 18.94 -10.04 13.60
N PRO A 69 19.59 -9.43 14.60
CA PRO A 69 19.38 -8.01 14.90
C PRO A 69 19.92 -7.09 13.79
N GLU A 70 20.97 -7.50 13.07
CA GLU A 70 21.52 -6.69 11.97
C GLU A 70 20.55 -6.68 10.78
N LYS A 71 20.01 -7.84 10.42
CA LYS A 71 18.98 -7.94 9.36
C LYS A 71 17.71 -7.19 9.74
N ALA A 72 17.26 -7.31 10.99
CA ALA A 72 16.09 -6.60 11.47
C ALA A 72 16.29 -5.08 11.38
N ALA A 73 17.47 -4.57 11.82
CA ALA A 73 17.78 -3.15 11.77
C ALA A 73 17.89 -2.62 10.34
N ALA A 74 18.54 -3.36 9.44
CA ALA A 74 18.64 -2.99 8.03
C ALA A 74 17.25 -2.95 7.36
N ALA A 75 16.41 -3.94 7.64
CA ALA A 75 15.04 -4.02 7.13
C ALA A 75 14.16 -2.88 7.68
N ALA A 76 14.24 -2.60 8.98
CA ALA A 76 13.55 -1.48 9.61
C ALA A 76 13.90 -0.14 8.94
N ASN A 77 15.20 0.13 8.76
CA ASN A 77 15.65 1.34 8.07
C ASN A 77 15.14 1.39 6.62
N GLY A 78 15.14 0.27 5.91
CA GLY A 78 14.60 0.17 4.55
C GLY A 78 13.12 0.55 4.46
N VAL A 79 12.30 0.11 5.42
CA VAL A 79 10.88 0.46 5.49
C VAL A 79 10.70 1.96 5.75
N LEU A 80 11.43 2.53 6.71
CA LEU A 80 11.33 3.97 7.02
C LEU A 80 11.73 4.84 5.83
N VAL A 81 12.81 4.49 5.13
CA VAL A 81 13.20 5.14 3.86
C VAL A 81 12.12 4.97 2.80
N GLY A 82 11.49 3.79 2.73
CA GLY A 82 10.35 3.56 1.83
C GLY A 82 9.17 4.46 2.13
N PHE A 83 8.86 4.70 3.39
CA PHE A 83 7.83 5.65 3.80
C PHE A 83 8.17 7.10 3.43
N ASP A 84 9.44 7.52 3.57
CA ASP A 84 9.91 8.84 3.10
C ASP A 84 9.68 9.01 1.58
N VAL A 85 9.98 7.96 0.79
CA VAL A 85 9.74 7.98 -0.66
C VAL A 85 8.26 8.14 -0.97
N ILE A 86 7.40 7.33 -0.35
CA ILE A 86 5.94 7.37 -0.59
C ILE A 86 5.38 8.72 -0.15
N ASP A 87 5.75 9.22 1.03
CA ASP A 87 5.30 10.54 1.53
C ASP A 87 5.65 11.66 0.55
N THR A 88 6.91 11.66 0.07
CA THR A 88 7.38 12.64 -0.92
C THR A 88 6.57 12.60 -2.20
N LEU A 89 6.27 11.41 -2.70
CA LEU A 89 5.51 11.23 -3.93
C LEU A 89 4.04 11.66 -3.76
N LEU A 90 3.38 11.26 -2.69
CA LEU A 90 2.01 11.68 -2.36
C LEU A 90 1.91 13.20 -2.13
N ALA A 91 2.91 13.81 -1.47
CA ALA A 91 2.98 15.25 -1.26
C ALA A 91 3.17 16.02 -2.59
N ARG A 92 3.91 15.46 -3.55
CA ARG A 92 4.05 16.06 -4.89
C ARG A 92 2.76 15.99 -5.68
N ALA A 93 2.07 14.86 -5.66
CA ALA A 93 0.79 14.69 -6.33
C ALA A 93 -0.23 15.74 -5.88
N THR A 94 -0.38 15.92 -4.58
CA THR A 94 -1.28 16.94 -4.01
C THR A 94 -0.93 18.35 -4.48
N ARG A 95 0.37 18.69 -4.60
CA ARG A 95 0.82 20.00 -5.11
C ARG A 95 0.57 20.15 -6.60
N MET A 96 0.73 19.08 -7.39
CA MET A 96 0.47 19.11 -8.84
C MET A 96 -1.01 19.23 -9.14
N GLU A 97 -1.89 18.63 -8.36
CA GLU A 97 -3.34 18.83 -8.48
C GLU A 97 -3.71 20.29 -8.21
N ALA A 98 -3.19 20.88 -7.12
CA ALA A 98 -3.38 22.30 -6.82
C ALA A 98 -2.82 23.22 -7.92
N SER A 99 -1.69 22.85 -8.56
CA SER A 99 -1.08 23.62 -9.65
C SER A 99 -1.75 23.41 -11.02
N ARG A 100 -2.53 22.33 -11.21
CA ARG A 100 -3.34 22.12 -12.42
C ARG A 100 -4.49 23.12 -12.54
N GLU A 101 -5.01 23.57 -11.42
CA GLU A 101 -5.97 24.69 -11.38
C GLU A 101 -5.32 26.01 -11.85
N ASP A 102 -3.99 26.15 -11.70
CA ASP A 102 -3.20 27.33 -12.11
C ASP A 102 -2.49 27.19 -13.47
N GLY A 103 -2.71 26.13 -14.22
CA GLY A 103 -2.26 25.98 -15.62
C GLY A 103 -0.76 25.68 -15.82
N LEU A 104 -0.04 25.15 -14.85
CA LEU A 104 1.40 24.81 -15.00
C LEU A 104 1.62 23.38 -15.44
N THR A 105 2.32 23.22 -16.56
CA THR A 105 2.67 21.99 -17.25
C THR A 105 4.07 21.47 -16.84
N MET A 106 4.19 20.15 -16.69
CA MET A 106 5.36 19.30 -16.94
C MET A 106 6.57 19.37 -16.00
N LEU A 107 6.85 18.23 -15.40
CA LEU A 107 8.20 17.88 -14.95
C LEU A 107 8.67 16.66 -15.76
N ASP A 108 9.69 16.86 -16.59
CA ASP A 108 10.39 15.83 -17.34
C ASP A 108 11.42 15.13 -16.47
N GLY A 109 11.28 13.79 -16.35
CA GLY A 109 12.31 12.91 -15.83
C GLY A 109 12.05 11.47 -16.31
N PRO A 110 12.97 10.90 -17.14
CA PRO A 110 12.61 9.79 -18.03
C PRO A 110 12.54 8.40 -17.39
N ALA A 111 12.80 8.19 -16.12
CA ALA A 111 12.89 6.83 -15.54
C ALA A 111 11.83 6.52 -14.47
N LEU A 112 11.31 7.48 -13.75
CA LEU A 112 10.25 7.28 -12.74
C LEU A 112 8.87 7.74 -13.22
N SER A 113 8.80 8.71 -14.10
CA SER A 113 7.56 9.31 -14.58
C SER A 113 6.72 8.40 -15.47
N ALA A 114 7.32 7.38 -16.10
CA ALA A 114 6.60 6.41 -16.92
C ALA A 114 5.83 5.36 -16.09
N VAL A 115 6.17 5.20 -14.81
CA VAL A 115 5.64 4.13 -13.95
C VAL A 115 4.71 4.65 -12.86
N ILE A 116 4.76 5.93 -12.50
CA ILE A 116 4.08 6.44 -11.30
C ILE A 116 3.06 7.52 -11.68
N ALA A 117 1.86 7.10 -12.01
CA ALA A 117 0.72 8.01 -12.01
C ALA A 117 0.23 8.17 -10.56
N ILE A 118 0.84 9.08 -9.82
CA ILE A 118 0.41 9.41 -8.46
C ILE A 118 -0.65 10.52 -8.53
N GLY A 119 -1.77 10.28 -7.88
CA GLY A 119 -2.81 11.23 -7.60
C GLY A 119 -3.12 11.22 -6.10
N GLN A 120 -4.40 11.21 -5.74
CA GLN A 120 -4.83 11.01 -4.36
C GLN A 120 -4.41 9.64 -3.81
N TYR A 121 -4.25 8.63 -4.69
CA TYR A 121 -3.80 7.27 -4.42
C TYR A 121 -2.57 6.92 -5.25
N LEU A 122 -1.96 5.77 -5.00
CA LEU A 122 -0.70 5.36 -5.63
C LEU A 122 -0.77 5.31 -7.16
N CYS A 123 -1.91 4.95 -7.72
CA CYS A 123 -2.10 4.86 -9.17
C CYS A 123 -3.09 5.89 -9.74
N GLY A 124 -3.36 6.99 -9.05
CA GLY A 124 -4.24 8.07 -9.55
C GLY A 124 -5.37 8.44 -8.59
N ASP A 125 -6.56 8.68 -9.12
CA ASP A 125 -7.69 9.27 -8.38
C ASP A 125 -8.56 8.23 -7.66
N LYS A 126 -8.30 6.96 -7.90
CA LYS A 126 -9.02 5.84 -7.27
C LYS A 126 -8.03 4.85 -6.69
N PRO A 127 -8.36 4.22 -5.55
CA PRO A 127 -7.50 3.19 -4.98
C PRO A 127 -7.44 1.97 -5.89
N THR A 128 -6.27 1.33 -5.90
CA THR A 128 -5.97 0.09 -6.62
C THR A 128 -5.52 -1.01 -5.65
N GLY A 129 -5.21 -2.19 -6.16
CA GLY A 129 -4.62 -3.28 -5.38
C GLY A 129 -3.34 -2.89 -4.65
N SER A 130 -2.54 -2.01 -5.26
CA SER A 130 -1.32 -1.48 -4.63
C SER A 130 -1.60 -0.67 -3.37
N ASP A 131 -2.71 0.08 -3.34
CA ASP A 131 -3.14 0.79 -2.14
C ASP A 131 -3.53 -0.18 -1.03
N ILE A 132 -4.21 -1.29 -1.36
CA ILE A 132 -4.54 -2.34 -0.37
C ILE A 132 -3.26 -2.94 0.20
N ARG A 133 -2.31 -3.30 -0.66
CA ARG A 133 -1.04 -3.91 -0.28
C ARG A 133 -0.21 -3.01 0.64
N LEU A 134 -0.13 -1.72 0.36
CA LEU A 134 0.53 -0.76 1.23
C LEU A 134 -0.26 -0.54 2.51
N PHE A 135 -1.58 -0.37 2.41
CA PHE A 135 -2.45 -0.07 3.54
C PHE A 135 -2.34 -1.11 4.66
N THR A 136 -2.39 -2.39 4.33
CA THR A 136 -2.30 -3.48 5.31
C THR A 136 -0.98 -3.46 6.09
N THR A 137 0.13 -3.12 5.42
CA THR A 137 1.43 -3.02 6.10
C THR A 137 1.56 -1.75 6.93
N VAL A 138 1.08 -0.61 6.44
CA VAL A 138 1.05 0.64 7.21
C VAL A 138 0.16 0.49 8.45
N GLN A 139 -0.97 -0.20 8.32
CA GLN A 139 -1.86 -0.52 9.44
C GLN A 139 -1.16 -1.40 10.48
N SER A 140 -0.54 -2.50 10.04
CA SER A 140 0.26 -3.37 10.93
C SER A 140 1.39 -2.61 11.61
N TYR A 141 2.08 -1.73 10.87
CA TYR A 141 3.13 -0.89 11.40
C TYR A 141 2.62 0.04 12.52
N GLU A 142 1.58 0.82 12.25
CA GLU A 142 1.09 1.85 13.17
C GLU A 142 0.46 1.26 14.42
N TYR A 143 -0.36 0.21 14.28
CA TYR A 143 -1.13 -0.35 15.40
C TYR A 143 -0.40 -1.44 16.22
N GLY A 144 0.89 -1.67 15.99
CA GLY A 144 1.65 -2.61 16.82
C GLY A 144 3.07 -2.87 16.34
N GLY A 145 3.29 -2.94 15.03
CA GLY A 145 4.56 -3.37 14.47
C GLY A 145 5.75 -2.47 14.81
N ARG A 146 5.55 -1.14 14.82
CA ARG A 146 6.60 -0.16 15.07
C ARG A 146 7.25 -0.28 16.46
N GLN A 147 6.52 -0.82 17.44
CA GLN A 147 7.04 -1.07 18.79
C GLN A 147 8.09 -2.19 18.83
N HIS A 148 8.09 -3.06 17.83
CA HIS A 148 9.00 -4.19 17.69
C HIS A 148 10.22 -3.90 16.80
N TYR A 149 10.34 -2.66 16.32
CA TYR A 149 11.49 -2.28 15.49
C TYR A 149 12.76 -2.21 16.33
N PRO A 150 13.91 -2.64 15.80
CA PRO A 150 15.19 -2.56 16.48
C PRO A 150 15.55 -1.12 16.87
N GLY A 151 16.08 -0.96 18.09
CA GLY A 151 16.47 0.37 18.59
C GLY A 151 15.36 1.09 19.38
N GLY A 152 14.20 0.45 19.56
CA GLY A 152 13.06 1.01 20.29
C GLY A 152 11.89 1.36 19.36
N GLU A 153 10.90 2.06 19.91
CA GLU A 153 9.70 2.42 19.18
C GLU A 153 10.03 3.34 17.99
N ALA A 154 9.72 2.87 16.77
CA ALA A 154 9.88 3.64 15.55
C ALA A 154 8.84 4.79 15.49
N PRO A 155 9.08 5.85 14.67
CA PRO A 155 8.17 6.99 14.55
C PRO A 155 6.74 6.55 14.19
N SER A 156 5.72 7.22 14.74
CA SER A 156 4.34 7.05 14.28
C SER A 156 4.21 7.51 12.82
N ILE A 157 3.22 6.97 12.11
CA ILE A 157 2.89 7.35 10.73
C ILE A 157 2.67 8.86 10.57
N SER A 158 2.33 9.57 11.64
CA SER A 158 2.18 11.03 11.64
C SER A 158 3.49 11.78 11.33
N PHE A 159 4.64 11.12 11.42
CA PHE A 159 5.93 11.66 10.98
C PHE A 159 5.97 11.90 9.46
N TRP A 160 5.15 11.20 8.69
CA TRP A 160 4.99 11.30 7.23
C TRP A 160 3.61 11.88 6.88
N PRO A 161 3.46 13.21 6.79
CA PRO A 161 2.14 13.85 6.74
C PRO A 161 1.28 13.46 5.53
N ALA A 162 1.88 13.26 4.36
CA ALA A 162 1.15 12.88 3.15
C ALA A 162 0.74 11.40 3.21
N LEU A 163 1.63 10.52 3.64
CA LEU A 163 1.34 9.11 3.87
C LEU A 163 0.27 8.93 4.97
N ALA A 164 0.37 9.68 6.07
CA ALA A 164 -0.63 9.66 7.14
C ALA A 164 -2.01 10.10 6.65
N ARG A 165 -2.09 11.14 5.81
CA ARG A 165 -3.34 11.61 5.21
C ARG A 165 -3.94 10.56 4.29
N TRP A 166 -3.12 9.94 3.42
CA TRP A 166 -3.51 8.85 2.55
C TRP A 166 -4.05 7.66 3.36
N PHE A 167 -3.33 7.25 4.40
CA PHE A 167 -3.71 6.14 5.28
C PHE A 167 -5.07 6.38 5.94
N ARG A 168 -5.25 7.55 6.58
CA ARG A 168 -6.50 7.91 7.26
C ARG A 168 -7.69 8.04 6.30
N ALA A 169 -7.45 8.52 5.09
CA ALA A 169 -8.49 8.59 4.06
C ALA A 169 -9.00 7.20 3.66
N LEU A 170 -8.11 6.20 3.56
CA LEU A 170 -8.48 4.82 3.29
C LEU A 170 -9.11 4.16 4.51
N GLU A 171 -8.56 4.34 5.69
CA GLU A 171 -9.08 3.80 6.95
C GLU A 171 -10.52 4.26 7.22
N GLY A 172 -10.84 5.52 6.91
CA GLY A 172 -12.19 6.08 7.00
C GLY A 172 -13.14 5.61 5.91
N ARG A 173 -12.66 4.97 4.85
CA ARG A 173 -13.46 4.55 3.72
C ARG A 173 -14.25 3.28 4.06
N SER A 174 -15.53 3.28 3.68
CA SER A 174 -16.39 2.10 3.88
C SER A 174 -15.82 0.86 3.17
N GLY A 175 -15.73 -0.24 3.91
CA GLY A 175 -15.25 -1.54 3.42
C GLY A 175 -13.74 -1.75 3.47
N TRP A 176 -12.95 -0.75 3.93
CA TRP A 176 -11.49 -0.92 4.10
C TRP A 176 -11.13 -1.49 5.48
N VAL A 177 -11.80 -1.05 6.52
CA VAL A 177 -11.64 -1.60 7.87
C VAL A 177 -13.02 -1.98 8.39
N GLY A 178 -13.19 -3.24 8.76
CA GLY A 178 -14.44 -3.74 9.32
C GLY A 178 -14.72 -3.25 10.76
N PRO A 179 -15.96 -3.33 11.23
CA PRO A 179 -16.29 -2.93 12.61
C PRO A 179 -15.53 -3.73 13.67
N GLU A 180 -15.37 -5.03 13.46
CA GLU A 180 -14.64 -5.92 14.38
C GLU A 180 -13.14 -5.58 14.39
N GLU A 181 -12.57 -5.31 13.23
CA GLU A 181 -11.17 -4.92 13.08
C GLU A 181 -10.90 -3.55 13.74
N ARG A 182 -11.79 -2.56 13.54
CA ARG A 182 -11.70 -1.26 14.26
C ARG A 182 -11.69 -1.45 15.77
N SER A 183 -12.59 -2.29 16.27
CA SER A 183 -12.66 -2.60 17.70
C SER A 183 -11.36 -3.25 18.21
N ALA A 184 -10.79 -4.16 17.43
CA ALA A 184 -9.54 -4.83 17.78
C ALA A 184 -8.31 -3.90 17.74
N LEU A 185 -8.33 -2.91 16.82
CA LEU A 185 -7.26 -1.91 16.67
C LEU A 185 -7.40 -0.73 17.63
N GLY A 186 -8.54 -0.58 18.31
CA GLY A 186 -8.81 0.52 19.23
C GLY A 186 -9.06 1.87 18.53
N CYS A 187 -9.52 1.84 17.26
CA CYS A 187 -9.79 3.02 16.44
C CYS A 187 -11.27 3.15 16.01
#